data_d54d7cb3dbae1187f53b46d32d5dd993
#
_entry.id   d54d7cb3dbae1187f53b46d32d5dd993
#
_cell.length_a   1.000
_cell.length_b   1.000
_cell.length_c   1.000
_cell.angle_alpha   90.00
_cell.angle_beta   90.00
_cell.angle_gamma   90.00
#
_symmetry.space_group_name_H-M   'P 1'
#
loop_
_entity.id
_entity.type
_entity.pdbx_description
1 polymer ?
#
loop_
_entity_poly.entity_id
_entity_poly.type
_entity_poly.pdbx_seq_one_letter_code
_entity_poly.pdbx_strand_id
1 'polypeptide(L)'
;TNYMGYGVLEIDRRSVRSVVLGDIDLHKLSDPYVKLRYIFERVGALIDQYAPREVALESPFFGENVQSMLKLGRAQGVAMAAALSRGLPVSEYAPMRIKQSITGRGSAAKEQVAAIVCRILSLEQPPKRLDATDGMAVALCHHFTISNPLNAAMGDERVKGLGGGKKAASKGGSQSWEKFLREHPDREIK
;
A
#
# COMPACT_ATOMS: atom_id res chain seq x y z
N THR A 1 0.74 -12.81 -9.65
CA THR A 1 1.90 -12.05 -9.14
C THR A 1 2.97 -13.02 -8.71
N ASN A 2 4.16 -12.92 -9.29
CA ASN A 2 5.30 -13.77 -8.94
C ASN A 2 6.24 -13.08 -7.96
N TYR A 3 6.23 -11.76 -7.94
CA TYR A 3 7.05 -10.93 -7.06
C TYR A 3 6.23 -9.78 -6.51
N MET A 4 6.48 -9.41 -5.26
CA MET A 4 5.91 -8.22 -4.62
C MET A 4 7.07 -7.35 -4.13
N GLY A 5 7.27 -6.21 -4.77
CA GLY A 5 8.28 -5.25 -4.37
C GLY A 5 7.92 -4.56 -3.06
N TYR A 6 8.92 -4.26 -2.25
CA TYR A 6 8.77 -3.47 -1.04
C TYR A 6 9.94 -2.51 -0.85
N GLY A 7 9.67 -1.42 -0.13
CA GLY A 7 10.70 -0.47 0.26
C GLY A 7 10.33 0.20 1.58
N VAL A 8 11.34 0.48 2.39
CA VAL A 8 11.19 1.24 3.64
C VAL A 8 12.07 2.49 3.55
N LEU A 9 11.44 3.64 3.77
CA LEU A 9 12.11 4.94 3.83
C LEU A 9 12.19 5.42 5.25
N GLU A 10 13.32 6.02 5.59
CA GLU A 10 13.47 6.86 6.75
C GLU A 10 13.50 8.32 6.32
N ILE A 11 12.68 9.13 6.98
CA ILE A 11 12.54 10.56 6.70
C ILE A 11 12.93 11.31 7.95
N ASP A 12 14.03 12.06 7.86
CA ASP A 12 14.47 12.98 8.91
C ASP A 12 14.45 14.41 8.37
N ARG A 13 13.49 15.21 8.84
CA ARG A 13 13.26 16.60 8.43
C ARG A 13 13.19 16.76 6.91
N ARG A 14 14.35 16.96 6.25
CA ARG A 14 14.47 17.17 4.80
C ARG A 14 15.24 16.06 4.08
N SER A 15 15.80 15.12 4.82
CA SER A 15 16.53 13.98 4.24
C SER A 15 15.62 12.77 4.10
N VAL A 16 15.71 12.11 2.95
CA VAL A 16 15.02 10.86 2.65
C VAL A 16 16.08 9.81 2.40
N ARG A 17 16.03 8.73 3.15
CA ARG A 17 16.99 7.64 3.11
C ARG A 17 16.31 6.30 2.89
N SER A 18 16.86 5.47 2.00
CA SER A 18 16.46 4.07 1.90
C SER A 18 16.98 3.29 3.08
N VAL A 19 16.09 2.66 3.86
CA VAL A 19 16.43 1.71 4.91
C VAL A 19 16.63 0.32 4.33
N VAL A 20 15.68 -0.11 3.52
CA VAL A 20 15.69 -1.38 2.82
C VAL A 20 14.78 -1.32 1.59
N LEU A 21 15.16 -2.03 0.55
CA LEU A 21 14.31 -2.32 -0.60
C LEU A 21 14.54 -3.77 -1.03
N GLY A 22 13.51 -4.39 -1.58
CA GLY A 22 13.59 -5.77 -2.00
C GLY A 22 12.30 -6.27 -2.64
N ASP A 23 12.26 -7.56 -2.87
CA ASP A 23 11.10 -8.26 -3.40
C ASP A 23 10.78 -9.50 -2.56
N ILE A 24 9.49 -9.78 -2.40
CA ILE A 24 8.97 -11.03 -1.85
C ILE A 24 8.80 -11.98 -3.03
N ASP A 25 9.59 -13.04 -3.06
CA ASP A 25 9.54 -14.05 -4.13
C ASP A 25 8.39 -15.03 -3.88
N LEU A 26 7.38 -14.99 -4.75
CA LEU A 26 6.22 -15.86 -4.74
C LEU A 26 6.26 -16.90 -5.88
N HIS A 27 7.32 -16.86 -6.70
CA HIS A 27 7.41 -17.68 -7.92
C HIS A 27 7.39 -19.18 -7.61
N LYS A 28 8.07 -19.60 -6.54
CA LYS A 28 8.18 -21.00 -6.13
C LYS A 28 6.93 -21.57 -5.48
N LEU A 29 5.96 -20.73 -5.15
CA LEU A 29 4.71 -21.13 -4.53
C LEU A 29 3.66 -21.35 -5.62
N SER A 30 3.13 -22.55 -5.76
CA SER A 30 2.11 -22.90 -6.76
C SER A 30 0.69 -22.59 -6.27
N ASP A 31 0.42 -22.86 -4.99
CA ASP A 31 -0.89 -22.69 -4.39
C ASP A 31 -1.19 -21.20 -4.10
N PRO A 32 -2.32 -20.66 -4.59
CA PRO A 32 -2.68 -19.26 -4.38
C PRO A 32 -2.93 -18.91 -2.92
N TYR A 33 -3.45 -19.80 -2.10
CA TYR A 33 -3.72 -19.54 -0.68
C TYR A 33 -2.42 -19.53 0.14
N VAL A 34 -1.48 -20.43 -0.21
CA VAL A 34 -0.12 -20.42 0.35
C VAL A 34 0.60 -19.11 0.02
N LYS A 35 0.43 -18.59 -1.21
CA LYS A 35 0.97 -17.27 -1.58
C LYS A 35 0.40 -16.15 -0.70
N LEU A 36 -0.91 -16.14 -0.47
CA LEU A 36 -1.55 -15.10 0.36
C LEU A 36 -1.07 -15.17 1.81
N ARG A 37 -1.01 -16.37 2.40
CA ARG A 37 -0.45 -16.55 3.74
C ARG A 37 1.00 -16.05 3.81
N TYR A 38 1.82 -16.42 2.84
CA TYR A 38 3.23 -16.00 2.80
C TYR A 38 3.36 -14.47 2.69
N ILE A 39 2.52 -13.80 1.88
CA ILE A 39 2.47 -12.34 1.82
C ILE A 39 2.17 -11.75 3.19
N PHE A 40 1.13 -12.24 3.87
CA PHE A 40 0.75 -11.76 5.20
C PHE A 40 1.91 -11.87 6.20
N GLU A 41 2.53 -13.04 6.26
CA GLU A 41 3.65 -13.32 7.16
C GLU A 41 4.86 -12.45 6.85
N ARG A 42 5.23 -12.29 5.56
CA ARG A 42 6.39 -11.50 5.14
C ARG A 42 6.20 -10.02 5.34
N VAL A 43 5.04 -9.48 4.97
CA VAL A 43 4.70 -8.06 5.22
C VAL A 43 4.66 -7.79 6.72
N GLY A 44 4.06 -8.69 7.50
CA GLY A 44 4.06 -8.60 8.95
C GLY A 44 5.48 -8.58 9.54
N ALA A 45 6.35 -9.49 9.11
CA ALA A 45 7.73 -9.54 9.57
C ALA A 45 8.52 -8.26 9.21
N LEU A 46 8.29 -7.68 8.02
CA LEU A 46 8.91 -6.41 7.63
C LEU A 46 8.43 -5.25 8.52
N ILE A 47 7.13 -5.20 8.82
CA ILE A 47 6.58 -4.19 9.72
C ILE A 47 7.16 -4.35 11.12
N ASP A 48 7.20 -5.56 11.65
CA ASP A 48 7.73 -5.84 12.99
C ASP A 48 9.24 -5.53 13.09
N GLN A 49 10.00 -5.77 12.01
CA GLN A 49 11.43 -5.52 11.96
C GLN A 49 11.81 -4.04 11.84
N TYR A 50 11.11 -3.31 10.97
CA TYR A 50 11.46 -1.92 10.64
C TYR A 50 10.58 -0.87 11.33
N ALA A 51 9.51 -1.31 12.00
CA ALA A 51 8.59 -0.47 12.75
C ALA A 51 8.17 0.83 12.02
N PRO A 52 7.66 0.75 10.77
CA PRO A 52 7.24 1.92 10.02
C PRO A 52 6.05 2.58 10.73
N ARG A 53 5.87 3.87 10.50
CA ARG A 53 4.72 4.62 11.05
C ARG A 53 3.48 4.51 10.19
N GLU A 54 3.65 4.34 8.90
CA GLU A 54 2.59 4.32 7.88
C GLU A 54 2.96 3.31 6.78
N VAL A 55 1.95 2.80 6.09
CA VAL A 55 2.13 1.88 4.95
C VAL A 55 1.46 2.49 3.73
N ALA A 56 2.16 2.46 2.61
CA ALA A 56 1.63 2.87 1.32
C ALA A 56 1.58 1.69 0.35
N LEU A 57 0.50 1.59 -0.41
CA LEU A 57 0.28 0.53 -1.38
C LEU A 57 -0.07 1.14 -2.75
N GLU A 58 0.30 0.43 -3.80
CA GLU A 58 -0.21 0.74 -5.13
C GLU A 58 -1.64 0.22 -5.25
N SER A 59 -2.61 1.06 -5.66
CA SER A 59 -3.99 0.61 -5.85
C SER A 59 -4.12 -0.30 -7.08
N PRO A 60 -5.05 -1.27 -7.07
CA PRO A 60 -5.29 -2.12 -8.22
C PRO A 60 -5.72 -1.27 -9.42
N PHE A 61 -5.15 -1.56 -10.57
CA PHE A 61 -5.50 -0.88 -11.82
C PHE A 61 -6.46 -1.75 -12.62
N PHE A 62 -7.48 -1.14 -13.23
CA PHE A 62 -8.38 -1.81 -14.14
C PHE A 62 -7.65 -2.12 -15.45
N GLY A 63 -7.30 -3.39 -15.64
CA GLY A 63 -6.69 -3.90 -16.86
C GLY A 63 -7.64 -4.84 -17.59
N GLU A 64 -7.29 -5.21 -18.81
CA GLU A 64 -8.11 -6.11 -19.64
C GLU A 64 -8.22 -7.54 -19.04
N ASN A 65 -7.24 -7.96 -18.24
CA ASN A 65 -7.21 -9.30 -17.66
C ASN A 65 -7.81 -9.30 -16.23
N VAL A 66 -9.10 -9.61 -16.16
CA VAL A 66 -9.87 -9.70 -14.89
C VAL A 66 -9.26 -10.69 -13.89
N GLN A 67 -8.74 -11.84 -14.36
CA GLN A 67 -8.13 -12.83 -13.47
C GLN A 67 -6.85 -12.31 -12.80
N SER A 68 -6.06 -11.55 -13.54
CA SER A 68 -4.85 -10.91 -13.00
C SER A 68 -5.20 -9.84 -11.99
N MET A 69 -6.23 -9.05 -12.26
CA MET A 69 -6.74 -8.03 -11.34
C MET A 69 -7.23 -8.63 -10.03
N LEU A 70 -8.02 -9.72 -10.08
CA LEU A 70 -8.51 -10.41 -8.89
C LEU A 70 -7.35 -10.96 -8.04
N LYS A 71 -6.32 -11.55 -8.69
CA LYS A 71 -5.12 -12.03 -7.98
C LYS A 71 -4.35 -10.89 -7.32
N LEU A 72 -4.20 -9.76 -8.02
CA LEU A 72 -3.52 -8.58 -7.50
C LEU A 72 -4.29 -7.98 -6.31
N GLY A 73 -5.61 -7.79 -6.45
CA GLY A 73 -6.46 -7.25 -5.38
C GLY A 73 -6.45 -8.14 -4.13
N ARG A 74 -6.45 -9.49 -4.28
CA ARG A 74 -6.30 -10.39 -3.13
C ARG A 74 -4.95 -10.21 -2.43
N ALA A 75 -3.86 -10.17 -3.19
CA ALA A 75 -2.51 -9.99 -2.64
C ALA A 75 -2.38 -8.65 -1.90
N GLN A 76 -2.91 -7.58 -2.48
CA GLN A 76 -2.92 -6.25 -1.89
C GLN A 76 -3.79 -6.21 -0.62
N GLY A 77 -5.01 -6.77 -0.66
CA GLY A 77 -5.89 -6.83 0.51
C GLY A 77 -5.23 -7.55 1.70
N VAL A 78 -4.45 -8.60 1.42
CA VAL A 78 -3.69 -9.32 2.45
C VAL A 78 -2.54 -8.47 3.00
N ALA A 79 -1.79 -7.76 2.15
CA ALA A 79 -0.75 -6.83 2.60
C ALA A 79 -1.33 -5.69 3.46
N MET A 80 -2.49 -5.15 3.04
CA MET A 80 -3.24 -4.16 3.81
C MET A 80 -3.70 -4.71 5.16
N ALA A 81 -4.24 -5.92 5.19
CA ALA A 81 -4.67 -6.57 6.43
C ALA A 81 -3.51 -6.78 7.41
N ALA A 82 -2.31 -7.14 6.92
CA ALA A 82 -1.11 -7.26 7.74
C ALA A 82 -0.69 -5.94 8.39
N ALA A 83 -0.85 -4.80 7.69
CA ALA A 83 -0.60 -3.48 8.24
C ALA A 83 -1.67 -3.04 9.24
N LEU A 84 -2.94 -3.18 8.89
CA LEU A 84 -4.08 -2.80 9.73
C LEU A 84 -4.15 -3.62 11.02
N SER A 85 -3.80 -4.92 10.99
CA SER A 85 -3.74 -5.77 12.19
C SER A 85 -2.67 -5.30 13.19
N ARG A 86 -1.72 -4.47 12.76
CA ARG A 86 -0.69 -3.84 13.59
C ARG A 86 -0.98 -2.38 13.92
N GLY A 87 -2.19 -1.92 13.62
CA GLY A 87 -2.65 -0.54 13.90
C GLY A 87 -2.01 0.53 13.01
N LEU A 88 -1.38 0.15 11.90
CA LEU A 88 -0.75 1.11 10.99
C LEU A 88 -1.77 1.72 10.04
N PRO A 89 -1.73 3.03 9.81
CA PRO A 89 -2.50 3.67 8.75
C PRO A 89 -1.99 3.23 7.38
N VAL A 90 -2.93 3.02 6.44
CA VAL A 90 -2.65 2.60 5.08
C VAL A 90 -3.12 3.65 4.10
N SER A 91 -2.29 3.98 3.12
CA SER A 91 -2.61 4.88 1.99
C SER A 91 -2.44 4.15 0.67
N GLU A 92 -3.32 4.43 -0.29
CA GLU A 92 -3.27 3.83 -1.63
C GLU A 92 -3.03 4.88 -2.70
N TYR A 93 -2.24 4.52 -3.70
CA TYR A 93 -1.88 5.40 -4.82
C TYR A 93 -2.06 4.73 -6.16
N ALA A 94 -2.76 5.40 -7.09
CA ALA A 94 -2.89 4.92 -8.45
C ALA A 94 -1.53 4.86 -9.15
N PRO A 95 -1.27 3.85 -10.02
CA PRO A 95 0.00 3.70 -10.74
C PRO A 95 0.43 4.96 -11.49
N MET A 96 -0.51 5.64 -12.14
CA MET A 96 -0.26 6.90 -12.84
C MET A 96 0.23 8.01 -11.90
N ARG A 97 -0.36 8.12 -10.69
CA ARG A 97 0.05 9.10 -9.68
C ARG A 97 1.45 8.81 -9.15
N ILE A 98 1.77 7.53 -8.91
CA ILE A 98 3.11 7.12 -8.49
C ILE A 98 4.14 7.56 -9.53
N LYS A 99 3.93 7.22 -10.81
CA LYS A 99 4.81 7.62 -11.90
C LYS A 99 4.95 9.13 -12.01
N GLN A 100 3.84 9.85 -11.94
CA GLN A 100 3.83 11.31 -12.02
C GLN A 100 4.58 11.97 -10.86
N SER A 101 4.45 11.46 -9.64
CA SER A 101 5.15 12.01 -8.47
C SER A 101 6.67 11.86 -8.56
N ILE A 102 7.16 10.79 -9.21
CA ILE A 102 8.59 10.51 -9.35
C ILE A 102 9.19 11.18 -10.58
N THR A 103 8.49 11.15 -11.73
CA THR A 103 9.05 11.53 -13.02
C THR A 103 8.45 12.82 -13.61
N GLY A 104 7.39 13.34 -12.99
CA GLY A 104 6.56 14.40 -13.55
C GLY A 104 5.61 13.94 -14.66
N ARG A 105 5.65 12.65 -15.08
CA ARG A 105 4.83 12.09 -16.17
C ARG A 105 4.17 10.79 -15.75
N GLY A 106 2.84 10.73 -15.76
CA GLY A 106 2.08 9.52 -15.40
C GLY A 106 2.25 8.35 -16.39
N SER A 107 2.69 8.65 -17.63
CA SER A 107 2.96 7.64 -18.68
C SER A 107 4.41 7.17 -18.74
N ALA A 108 5.26 7.53 -17.75
CA ALA A 108 6.67 7.14 -17.75
C ALA A 108 6.84 5.61 -17.77
N ALA A 109 7.89 5.15 -18.47
CA ALA A 109 8.27 3.74 -18.47
C ALA A 109 8.80 3.33 -17.09
N LYS A 110 8.70 2.04 -16.77
CA LYS A 110 9.12 1.46 -15.49
C LYS A 110 10.61 1.71 -15.23
N GLU A 111 11.43 1.59 -16.26
CA GLU A 111 12.88 1.82 -16.22
C GLU A 111 13.22 3.28 -15.88
N GLN A 112 12.44 4.23 -16.40
CA GLN A 112 12.61 5.65 -16.11
C GLN A 112 12.29 5.96 -14.64
N VAL A 113 11.22 5.37 -14.10
CA VAL A 113 10.86 5.48 -12.68
C VAL A 113 11.99 4.92 -11.83
N ALA A 114 12.47 3.71 -12.15
CA ALA A 114 13.55 3.06 -11.41
C ALA A 114 14.83 3.90 -11.40
N ALA A 115 15.23 4.46 -12.56
CA ALA A 115 16.44 5.31 -12.66
C ALA A 115 16.34 6.55 -11.76
N ILE A 116 15.17 7.19 -11.71
CA ILE A 116 14.95 8.38 -10.88
C ILE A 116 14.90 8.02 -9.41
N VAL A 117 14.23 6.90 -9.02
CA VAL A 117 14.21 6.39 -7.65
C VAL A 117 15.64 6.13 -7.16
N CYS A 118 16.47 5.44 -7.95
CA CYS A 118 17.87 5.19 -7.63
C CYS A 118 18.65 6.50 -7.41
N ARG A 119 18.41 7.52 -8.25
CA ARG A 119 19.05 8.83 -8.10
C ARG A 119 18.60 9.58 -6.85
N ILE A 120 17.30 9.62 -6.57
CA ILE A 120 16.75 10.29 -5.37
C ILE A 120 17.35 9.69 -4.10
N LEU A 121 17.49 8.36 -4.07
CA LEU A 121 17.95 7.62 -2.90
C LEU A 121 19.47 7.38 -2.89
N SER A 122 20.19 7.91 -3.90
CA SER A 122 21.64 7.75 -4.05
C SER A 122 22.09 6.29 -3.94
N LEU A 123 21.33 5.38 -4.57
CA LEU A 123 21.67 3.95 -4.55
C LEU A 123 22.89 3.72 -5.45
N GLU A 124 23.93 3.11 -4.87
CA GLU A 124 25.19 2.82 -5.58
C GLU A 124 24.96 1.85 -6.77
N GLN A 125 24.04 0.91 -6.62
CA GLN A 125 23.69 -0.03 -7.65
C GLN A 125 22.17 -0.17 -7.76
N PRO A 126 21.62 -0.24 -8.99
CA PRO A 126 20.21 -0.53 -9.16
C PRO A 126 19.92 -1.95 -8.67
N PRO A 127 18.75 -2.20 -8.05
CA PRO A 127 18.38 -3.53 -7.63
C PRO A 127 18.24 -4.47 -8.85
N LYS A 128 18.49 -5.75 -8.62
CA LYS A 128 18.43 -6.79 -9.67
C LYS A 128 17.05 -6.88 -10.34
N ARG A 129 15.99 -6.50 -9.61
CA ARG A 129 14.60 -6.50 -10.08
C ARG A 129 13.97 -5.13 -9.93
N LEU A 130 13.26 -4.69 -10.97
CA LEU A 130 12.53 -3.43 -10.94
C LEU A 130 11.38 -3.42 -9.93
N ASP A 131 10.85 -4.60 -9.55
CA ASP A 131 9.79 -4.71 -8.53
C ASP A 131 10.22 -4.08 -7.19
N ALA A 132 11.48 -4.20 -6.81
CA ALA A 132 12.01 -3.56 -5.61
C ALA A 132 11.96 -2.01 -5.71
N THR A 133 12.26 -1.46 -6.89
CA THR A 133 12.13 0.00 -7.11
C THR A 133 10.68 0.45 -7.18
N ASP A 134 9.74 -0.39 -7.60
CA ASP A 134 8.31 -0.07 -7.59
C ASP A 134 7.82 0.15 -6.15
N GLY A 135 8.14 -0.76 -5.22
CA GLY A 135 7.80 -0.59 -3.82
C GLY A 135 8.38 0.70 -3.22
N MET A 136 9.61 1.04 -3.61
CA MET A 136 10.25 2.28 -3.17
C MET A 136 9.61 3.53 -3.81
N ALA A 137 9.17 3.44 -5.07
CA ALA A 137 8.46 4.52 -5.75
C ALA A 137 7.12 4.85 -5.05
N VAL A 138 6.39 3.84 -4.57
CA VAL A 138 5.17 4.01 -3.78
C VAL A 138 5.49 4.77 -2.48
N ALA A 139 6.53 4.37 -1.76
CA ALA A 139 6.95 5.01 -0.51
C ALA A 139 7.36 6.48 -0.73
N LEU A 140 8.10 6.79 -1.80
CA LEU A 140 8.45 8.16 -2.19
C LEU A 140 7.21 8.98 -2.59
N CYS A 141 6.28 8.39 -3.35
CA CYS A 141 5.02 9.04 -3.71
C CYS A 141 4.23 9.43 -2.46
N HIS A 142 4.16 8.53 -1.48
CA HIS A 142 3.54 8.79 -0.20
C HIS A 142 4.22 9.94 0.53
N HIS A 143 5.54 9.91 0.66
CA HIS A 143 6.32 10.98 1.29
C HIS A 143 6.05 12.34 0.63
N PHE A 144 6.13 12.43 -0.71
CA PHE A 144 5.87 13.68 -1.43
C PHE A 144 4.44 14.17 -1.26
N THR A 145 3.48 13.24 -1.13
CA THR A 145 2.07 13.58 -0.91
C THR A 145 1.84 14.18 0.47
N ILE A 146 2.36 13.55 1.53
CA ILE A 146 2.15 14.04 2.91
C ILE A 146 2.99 15.27 3.24
N SER A 147 4.14 15.44 2.57
CA SER A 147 5.02 16.61 2.75
C SER A 147 4.57 17.84 2.00
N ASN A 148 3.59 17.73 1.09
CA ASN A 148 3.09 18.87 0.34
C ASN A 148 2.03 19.64 1.15
N PRO A 149 2.30 20.92 1.53
CA PRO A 149 1.35 21.70 2.33
C PRO A 149 -0.01 21.93 1.65
N LEU A 150 -0.06 21.92 0.31
CA LEU A 150 -1.30 22.07 -0.44
C LEU A 150 -2.21 20.84 -0.28
N ASN A 151 -1.66 19.66 -0.13
CA ASN A 151 -2.44 18.43 0.09
C ASN A 151 -3.01 18.37 1.51
N ALA A 152 -2.34 18.96 2.49
CA ALA A 152 -2.85 19.09 3.86
C ALA A 152 -4.11 19.99 3.92
N ALA A 153 -4.22 20.97 3.01
CA ALA A 153 -5.37 21.87 2.93
C ALA A 153 -6.57 21.28 2.18
N MET A 154 -6.38 20.26 1.33
CA MET A 154 -7.43 19.66 0.49
C MET A 154 -8.14 18.45 1.12
N GLY A 155 -7.91 18.16 2.39
CA GLY A 155 -8.54 17.03 3.10
C GLY A 155 -7.98 15.69 2.64
N ASP A 156 -7.12 15.15 3.44
CA ASP A 156 -6.51 13.84 3.23
C ASP A 156 -7.59 12.75 3.31
N GLU A 157 -7.95 12.12 2.20
CA GLU A 157 -8.73 10.88 2.16
C GLU A 157 -7.87 9.68 2.63
N ARG A 158 -7.30 9.81 3.81
CA ARG A 158 -6.72 8.66 4.49
C ARG A 158 -7.87 7.78 4.93
N VAL A 159 -7.82 6.53 4.59
CA VAL A 159 -8.64 5.52 5.25
C VAL A 159 -8.24 5.56 6.74
N LYS A 160 -8.98 6.36 7.52
CA LYS A 160 -8.80 6.41 8.98
C LYS A 160 -9.08 5.02 9.49
N GLY A 161 -8.02 4.34 9.90
CA GLY A 161 -8.13 3.09 10.61
C GLY A 161 -9.15 3.24 11.74
N LEU A 162 -9.98 2.23 11.94
CA LEU A 162 -11.01 2.12 12.97
C LEU A 162 -10.38 2.26 14.36
N GLY A 163 -10.15 3.50 14.78
CA GLY A 163 -9.63 3.86 16.10
C GLY A 163 -10.08 5.26 16.47
N GLY A 164 -11.22 5.35 17.16
CA GLY A 164 -11.62 6.46 18.03
C GLY A 164 -11.62 7.88 17.44
N GLY A 165 -12.68 8.28 16.72
CA GLY A 165 -12.87 9.68 16.33
C GLY A 165 -14.34 10.02 16.12
N LYS A 166 -14.80 11.03 16.83
CA LYS A 166 -16.15 11.57 16.97
C LYS A 166 -17.03 11.49 15.71
N LYS A 167 -18.25 11.00 15.89
CA LYS A 167 -19.35 10.92 14.92
C LYS A 167 -19.53 12.25 14.16
N ALA A 168 -19.21 12.25 12.87
CA ALA A 168 -19.85 13.13 11.91
C ALA A 168 -21.00 12.36 11.28
N ALA A 169 -22.23 12.81 11.45
CA ALA A 169 -23.42 12.16 10.99
C ALA A 169 -23.50 12.18 9.46
N SER A 170 -23.19 11.06 8.82
CA SER A 170 -23.65 10.81 7.45
C SER A 170 -24.96 10.06 7.52
N LYS A 171 -26.04 10.70 7.13
CA LYS A 171 -27.37 10.09 6.96
C LYS A 171 -27.30 9.06 5.83
N GLY A 172 -27.53 7.79 6.17
CA GLY A 172 -27.95 6.79 5.20
C GLY A 172 -27.00 5.60 5.01
N GLY A 173 -26.98 4.63 5.93
CA GLY A 173 -26.33 3.31 5.73
C GLY A 173 -26.28 2.44 6.97
N SER A 174 -25.92 3.01 8.10
CA SER A 174 -25.75 2.25 9.36
C SER A 174 -27.09 1.76 9.98
N GLN A 175 -28.14 2.53 9.86
CA GLN A 175 -29.44 2.18 10.46
C GLN A 175 -30.09 0.93 9.85
N SER A 176 -29.78 0.60 8.60
CA SER A 176 -30.37 -0.54 7.90
C SER A 176 -29.88 -1.89 8.44
N TRP A 177 -28.57 -2.00 8.78
CA TRP A 177 -27.99 -3.25 9.25
C TRP A 177 -28.31 -3.53 10.73
N GLU A 178 -28.23 -2.52 11.57
CA GLU A 178 -28.61 -2.63 12.99
C GLU A 178 -30.11 -2.95 13.15
N LYS A 179 -30.95 -2.37 12.30
CA LYS A 179 -32.38 -2.70 12.23
C LYS A 179 -32.59 -4.14 11.79
N PHE A 180 -31.88 -4.58 10.74
CA PHE A 180 -31.94 -5.95 10.24
C PHE A 180 -31.54 -6.97 11.33
N LEU A 181 -30.45 -6.77 12.04
CA LEU A 181 -29.99 -7.65 13.12
C LEU A 181 -30.99 -7.69 14.29
N ARG A 182 -31.59 -6.56 14.61
CA ARG A 182 -32.63 -6.49 15.67
C ARG A 182 -33.90 -7.27 15.29
N GLU A 183 -34.24 -7.28 14.02
CA GLU A 183 -35.39 -8.02 13.47
C GLU A 183 -35.07 -9.52 13.26
N HIS A 184 -33.79 -9.91 13.25
CA HIS A 184 -33.32 -11.28 13.00
C HIS A 184 -32.24 -11.71 14.02
N PRO A 185 -32.57 -11.81 15.31
CA PRO A 185 -31.61 -12.11 16.38
C PRO A 185 -30.97 -13.51 16.26
N ASP A 186 -31.59 -14.40 15.52
CA ASP A 186 -31.11 -15.75 15.19
C ASP A 186 -29.91 -15.77 14.22
N ARG A 187 -29.60 -14.63 13.58
CA ARG A 187 -28.48 -14.48 12.63
C ARG A 187 -27.26 -13.81 13.23
N GLU A 188 -27.27 -13.48 14.50
CA GLU A 188 -26.11 -12.99 15.22
C GLU A 188 -25.18 -14.17 15.54
N ILE A 189 -24.00 -14.21 14.89
CA ILE A 189 -22.97 -15.21 15.20
C ILE A 189 -22.31 -14.81 16.52
N LYS A 190 -22.48 -15.65 17.53
CA LYS A 190 -21.82 -15.50 18.83
C LYS A 190 -20.32 -15.85 18.72
#